data_7befe3fe5035f89e0c3f7bd45c6763ce
#
_entry.id   7befe3fe5035f89e0c3f7bd45c6763ce
#
_cell.length_a   1.000
_cell.length_b   1.000
_cell.length_c   1.000
_cell.angle_alpha   90.00
_cell.angle_beta   90.00
_cell.angle_gamma   90.00
#
_symmetry.space_group_name_H-M   'P 1'
#
loop_
_entity.id
_entity.type
_entity.pdbx_description
1 polymer ?
#
loop_
_entity_poly.entity_id
_entity_poly.type
_entity_poly.pdbx_seq_one_letter_code
_entity_poly.pdbx_strand_id
1 'polypeptide(L)'
;MKHIFIYIALLSAALCSCKNTKAIDTADTMTQPAGPTFSADSAYAYCKAQCDFGPRLMNTKAHDDCRDWIAQEFRRHGCTVTLQPCRLTAFDGTTLNATNIIARYTPKHLNDSTAERMLLCAHYDTRSWADNDPDEKNHKEPVMGANDGASGVAVMLEVARLVSQADSANVGIDFICFDAEDYGTPQWYEGSSVTDETWALGSAHWAKQYAAGQTEQSNLKYGILLDMVGGIGAKFYYEGFSLEYAKPLVQKVWAAATAAGYGSYFVCSQGGYITDDHVSVNTVAQIPCVDIIGHYPDCPQSNFGPTWHTVNDTMENISKETLQAAGQTVIQMLYK
;
A
#
# COMPACT_ATOMS: atom_id res chain seq x y z
N MET A 1 24.57 -35.39 -78.71
CA MET A 1 23.17 -35.04 -78.74
C MET A 1 22.74 -34.95 -77.26
N LYS A 2 22.55 -33.75 -76.77
CA LYS A 2 22.20 -33.47 -75.36
C LYS A 2 20.71 -33.16 -75.30
N HIS A 3 19.96 -33.92 -74.57
CA HIS A 3 18.54 -33.66 -74.27
C HIS A 3 18.43 -32.82 -73.02
N ILE A 4 17.89 -31.62 -73.18
CA ILE A 4 17.56 -30.71 -72.08
C ILE A 4 16.12 -30.99 -71.66
N PHE A 5 15.89 -31.40 -70.40
CA PHE A 5 14.57 -31.52 -69.79
C PHE A 5 14.25 -30.22 -69.04
N ILE A 6 13.21 -29.54 -69.46
CA ILE A 6 12.64 -28.37 -68.81
C ILE A 6 11.58 -28.87 -67.77
N TYR A 7 11.82 -28.63 -66.48
CA TYR A 7 10.81 -28.86 -65.45
C TYR A 7 10.01 -27.58 -65.26
N ILE A 8 8.70 -27.65 -65.56
CA ILE A 8 7.72 -26.61 -65.22
C ILE A 8 7.25 -26.88 -63.79
N ALA A 9 7.58 -26.00 -62.87
CA ALA A 9 7.05 -26.05 -61.52
C ALA A 9 5.73 -25.27 -61.46
N LEU A 10 4.65 -25.98 -61.22
CA LEU A 10 3.33 -25.42 -60.93
C LEU A 10 3.32 -24.92 -59.48
N LEU A 11 3.21 -23.59 -59.29
CA LEU A 11 3.06 -22.96 -58.00
C LEU A 11 1.56 -22.92 -57.67
N SER A 12 1.09 -23.83 -56.82
CA SER A 12 -0.26 -23.79 -56.25
C SER A 12 -0.29 -22.83 -55.04
N ALA A 13 -0.92 -21.66 -55.25
CA ALA A 13 -1.19 -20.71 -54.17
C ALA A 13 -2.35 -21.25 -53.31
N ALA A 14 -2.01 -21.74 -52.13
CA ALA A 14 -2.99 -22.05 -51.09
C ALA A 14 -3.41 -20.74 -50.38
N LEU A 15 -4.61 -20.26 -50.68
CA LEU A 15 -5.27 -19.19 -49.93
C LEU A 15 -5.59 -19.68 -48.50
N CYS A 16 -4.75 -19.41 -47.54
CA CYS A 16 -5.06 -19.56 -46.12
C CYS A 16 -6.03 -18.47 -45.70
N SER A 17 -7.32 -18.80 -45.62
CA SER A 17 -8.34 -17.95 -45.00
C SER A 17 -8.09 -17.92 -43.49
N CYS A 18 -7.42 -16.88 -43.00
CA CYS A 18 -7.37 -16.58 -41.58
C CYS A 18 -8.78 -16.20 -41.11
N LYS A 19 -9.46 -17.11 -40.42
CA LYS A 19 -10.60 -16.76 -39.59
C LYS A 19 -10.12 -15.79 -38.53
N ASN A 20 -10.66 -14.56 -38.54
CA ASN A 20 -10.52 -13.58 -37.46
C ASN A 20 -11.08 -14.18 -36.16
N THR A 21 -10.25 -14.79 -35.37
CA THR A 21 -10.47 -14.94 -33.93
C THR A 21 -10.34 -13.54 -33.36
N LYS A 22 -11.46 -12.96 -32.92
CA LYS A 22 -11.42 -11.74 -32.06
C LYS A 22 -10.54 -12.07 -30.88
N ALA A 23 -9.32 -11.52 -30.85
CA ALA A 23 -8.52 -11.45 -29.65
C ALA A 23 -9.38 -10.69 -28.63
N ILE A 24 -9.58 -11.29 -27.46
CA ILE A 24 -10.25 -10.65 -26.34
C ILE A 24 -9.31 -9.51 -25.94
N ASP A 25 -9.75 -8.29 -26.19
CA ASP A 25 -9.07 -7.04 -25.87
C ASP A 25 -9.06 -6.85 -24.34
N THR A 26 -8.12 -7.50 -23.65
CA THR A 26 -7.89 -7.34 -22.20
C THR A 26 -6.80 -6.30 -21.89
N ALA A 27 -6.22 -5.65 -22.92
CA ALA A 27 -5.08 -4.73 -22.76
C ALA A 27 -5.43 -3.23 -22.82
N ASP A 28 -6.68 -2.84 -23.09
CA ASP A 28 -6.95 -1.47 -23.55
C ASP A 28 -7.57 -0.50 -22.53
N THR A 29 -7.66 -0.86 -21.25
CA THR A 29 -8.34 0.00 -20.26
C THR A 29 -7.41 0.88 -19.43
N MET A 30 -6.08 0.67 -19.45
CA MET A 30 -5.11 1.38 -18.61
C MET A 30 -4.10 2.22 -19.41
N THR A 31 -4.46 2.76 -20.58
CA THR A 31 -3.51 3.47 -21.46
C THR A 31 -3.46 4.98 -21.28
N GLN A 32 -4.39 5.57 -20.54
CA GLN A 32 -4.48 7.01 -20.35
C GLN A 32 -4.65 7.37 -18.87
N PRO A 33 -4.07 8.50 -18.41
CA PRO A 33 -4.30 9.02 -17.07
C PRO A 33 -5.81 9.22 -16.80
N ALA A 34 -6.23 8.92 -15.58
CA ALA A 34 -7.61 9.06 -15.15
C ALA A 34 -7.71 9.66 -13.76
N GLY A 35 -8.86 10.28 -13.46
CA GLY A 35 -9.14 10.91 -12.18
C GLY A 35 -8.45 12.26 -11.97
N PRO A 36 -8.60 12.84 -10.78
CA PRO A 36 -7.95 14.10 -10.42
C PRO A 36 -6.43 13.95 -10.30
N THR A 37 -5.72 15.07 -10.45
CA THR A 37 -4.27 15.10 -10.22
C THR A 37 -4.00 15.04 -8.72
N PHE A 38 -3.19 14.07 -8.29
CA PHE A 38 -2.73 13.95 -6.92
C PHE A 38 -1.81 15.13 -6.55
N SER A 39 -1.92 15.65 -5.32
CA SER A 39 -1.10 16.75 -4.84
C SER A 39 -0.02 16.26 -3.87
N ALA A 40 1.21 16.15 -4.37
CA ALA A 40 2.36 15.81 -3.53
C ALA A 40 2.60 16.83 -2.41
N ASP A 41 2.30 18.11 -2.64
CA ASP A 41 2.42 19.14 -1.61
C ASP A 41 1.43 18.91 -0.46
N SER A 42 0.19 18.53 -0.78
CA SER A 42 -0.82 18.19 0.24
C SER A 42 -0.42 16.92 1.01
N ALA A 43 0.01 15.87 0.32
CA ALA A 43 0.48 14.65 0.97
C ALA A 43 1.70 14.92 1.87
N TYR A 44 2.67 15.70 1.40
CA TYR A 44 3.82 16.10 2.22
C TYR A 44 3.39 16.89 3.48
N ALA A 45 2.39 17.76 3.35
CA ALA A 45 1.85 18.50 4.49
C ALA A 45 1.13 17.58 5.49
N TYR A 46 0.38 16.56 5.02
CA TYR A 46 -0.23 15.55 5.88
C TYR A 46 0.81 14.66 6.57
N CYS A 47 1.90 14.29 5.87
CA CYS A 47 3.00 13.55 6.47
C CYS A 47 3.64 14.38 7.60
N LYS A 48 3.97 15.64 7.31
CA LYS A 48 4.55 16.57 8.31
C LYS A 48 3.62 16.76 9.53
N ALA A 49 2.32 16.90 9.31
CA ALA A 49 1.37 17.10 10.42
C ALA A 49 1.33 15.90 11.37
N GLN A 50 1.51 14.67 10.88
CA GLN A 50 1.65 13.48 11.73
C GLN A 50 2.97 13.52 12.52
N CYS A 51 4.08 13.89 11.87
CA CYS A 51 5.39 14.03 12.53
C CYS A 51 5.43 15.14 13.59
N ASP A 52 4.62 16.19 13.44
CA ASP A 52 4.52 17.29 14.40
C ASP A 52 3.96 16.86 15.78
N PHE A 53 3.28 15.69 15.86
CA PHE A 53 2.92 15.06 17.14
C PHE A 53 4.13 14.39 17.84
N GLY A 54 5.20 14.13 17.11
CA GLY A 54 6.34 13.31 17.53
C GLY A 54 6.19 11.85 17.11
N PRO A 55 7.07 10.97 17.57
CA PRO A 55 6.96 9.53 17.37
C PRO A 55 5.60 8.99 17.89
N ARG A 56 4.86 8.27 17.04
CA ARG A 56 3.54 7.72 17.39
C ARG A 56 3.69 6.36 18.06
N LEU A 57 4.45 6.35 19.18
CA LEU A 57 4.72 5.12 19.91
C LEU A 57 3.48 4.61 20.61
N MET A 58 3.30 3.30 20.58
CA MET A 58 2.20 2.64 21.28
C MET A 58 2.07 3.07 22.73
N ASN A 59 0.84 3.21 23.21
CA ASN A 59 0.51 3.63 24.58
C ASN A 59 0.99 5.05 25.00
N THR A 60 1.27 5.94 24.05
CA THR A 60 1.67 7.33 24.34
C THR A 60 0.60 8.33 23.96
N LYS A 61 0.66 9.52 24.59
CA LYS A 61 -0.26 10.61 24.24
C LYS A 61 -0.08 11.09 22.79
N ALA A 62 1.16 11.13 22.28
CA ALA A 62 1.42 11.54 20.90
C ALA A 62 0.73 10.63 19.89
N HIS A 63 0.73 9.32 20.14
CA HIS A 63 0.00 8.33 19.35
C HIS A 63 -1.51 8.58 19.40
N ASP A 64 -2.10 8.73 20.59
CA ASP A 64 -3.54 8.99 20.74
C ASP A 64 -3.98 10.29 20.07
N ASP A 65 -3.21 11.37 20.24
CA ASP A 65 -3.50 12.68 19.63
C ASP A 65 -3.43 12.60 18.09
N CYS A 66 -2.43 11.90 17.55
CA CYS A 66 -2.29 11.69 16.10
C CYS A 66 -3.44 10.84 15.54
N ARG A 67 -3.81 9.74 16.22
CA ARG A 67 -4.99 8.93 15.88
C ARG A 67 -6.24 9.79 15.75
N ASP A 68 -6.50 10.62 16.75
CA ASP A 68 -7.71 11.44 16.80
C ASP A 68 -7.69 12.51 15.70
N TRP A 69 -6.51 13.07 15.40
CA TRP A 69 -6.32 13.98 14.27
C TRP A 69 -6.57 13.30 12.93
N ILE A 70 -5.99 12.11 12.68
CA ILE A 70 -6.22 11.34 11.44
C ILE A 70 -7.71 11.07 11.25
N ALA A 71 -8.39 10.60 12.31
CA ALA A 71 -9.83 10.36 12.27
C ALA A 71 -10.64 11.61 11.95
N GLN A 72 -10.21 12.76 12.47
CA GLN A 72 -10.84 14.05 12.18
C GLN A 72 -10.63 14.50 10.73
N GLU A 73 -9.43 14.29 10.17
CA GLU A 73 -9.13 14.60 8.78
C GLU A 73 -9.99 13.77 7.81
N PHE A 74 -10.15 12.47 8.05
CA PHE A 74 -11.06 11.66 7.24
C PHE A 74 -12.51 12.15 7.33
N ARG A 75 -12.98 12.53 8.52
CA ARG A 75 -14.33 13.13 8.67
C ARG A 75 -14.44 14.44 7.92
N ARG A 76 -13.42 15.30 7.95
CA ARG A 76 -13.35 16.55 7.18
C ARG A 76 -13.47 16.32 5.68
N HIS A 77 -12.98 15.18 5.19
CA HIS A 77 -13.10 14.75 3.80
C HIS A 77 -14.38 13.93 3.52
N GLY A 78 -15.37 13.99 4.40
CA GLY A 78 -16.69 13.39 4.16
C GLY A 78 -16.75 11.88 4.39
N CYS A 79 -15.74 11.28 5.01
CA CYS A 79 -15.80 9.88 5.38
C CYS A 79 -16.62 9.64 6.65
N THR A 80 -17.36 8.54 6.70
CA THR A 80 -17.86 7.98 7.95
C THR A 80 -16.72 7.26 8.64
N VAL A 81 -16.41 7.60 9.90
CA VAL A 81 -15.26 7.08 10.63
C VAL A 81 -15.70 6.29 11.85
N THR A 82 -15.25 5.05 11.92
CA THR A 82 -15.37 4.14 13.07
C THR A 82 -13.99 3.89 13.66
N LEU A 83 -13.86 3.96 14.97
CA LEU A 83 -12.66 3.54 15.69
C LEU A 83 -12.85 2.12 16.18
N GLN A 84 -11.87 1.25 15.94
CA GLN A 84 -11.87 -0.14 16.39
C GLN A 84 -10.80 -0.32 17.47
N PRO A 85 -11.12 -0.08 18.78
CA PRO A 85 -10.16 -0.29 19.85
C PRO A 85 -9.94 -1.80 20.06
N CYS A 86 -8.69 -2.16 20.32
CA CYS A 86 -8.29 -3.53 20.64
C CYS A 86 -7.13 -3.55 21.62
N ARG A 87 -7.08 -4.62 22.41
CA ARG A 87 -5.97 -4.89 23.32
C ARG A 87 -5.16 -6.04 22.74
N LEU A 88 -3.92 -5.74 22.40
CA LEU A 88 -2.99 -6.68 21.79
C LEU A 88 -1.87 -7.00 22.77
N THR A 89 -1.20 -8.11 22.55
CA THR A 89 -0.06 -8.52 23.38
C THR A 89 1.19 -8.56 22.50
N ALA A 90 2.18 -7.74 22.85
CA ALA A 90 3.45 -7.68 22.14
C ALA A 90 4.35 -8.89 22.48
N PHE A 91 5.46 -9.03 21.74
CA PHE A 91 6.44 -10.10 21.88
C PHE A 91 7.01 -10.25 23.30
N ASP A 92 7.09 -9.16 24.06
CA ASP A 92 7.62 -9.09 25.43
C ASP A 92 6.54 -9.19 26.52
N GLY A 93 5.27 -9.43 26.13
CA GLY A 93 4.11 -9.50 27.01
C GLY A 93 3.50 -8.12 27.32
N THR A 94 4.01 -7.03 26.76
CA THR A 94 3.43 -5.70 26.92
C THR A 94 2.01 -5.67 26.33
N THR A 95 1.07 -5.09 27.08
CA THR A 95 -0.28 -4.82 26.54
C THR A 95 -0.25 -3.55 25.72
N LEU A 96 -0.59 -3.66 24.44
CA LEU A 96 -0.76 -2.55 23.52
C LEU A 96 -2.25 -2.17 23.46
N ASN A 97 -2.58 -0.91 23.80
CA ASN A 97 -3.93 -0.37 23.65
C ASN A 97 -4.03 0.24 22.25
N ALA A 98 -4.30 -0.59 21.28
CA ALA A 98 -4.33 -0.22 19.89
C ALA A 98 -5.74 0.23 19.45
N THR A 99 -5.80 1.00 18.35
CA THR A 99 -7.07 1.44 17.76
C THR A 99 -6.95 1.57 16.25
N ASN A 100 -7.44 0.63 15.47
CA ASN A 100 -7.55 0.81 14.04
C ASN A 100 -8.57 1.90 13.69
N ILE A 101 -8.25 2.75 12.70
CA ILE A 101 -9.13 3.81 12.20
C ILE A 101 -9.75 3.30 10.89
N ILE A 102 -11.06 3.14 10.85
CA ILE A 102 -11.79 2.70 9.67
C ILE A 102 -12.61 3.88 9.15
N ALA A 103 -12.27 4.36 7.94
CA ALA A 103 -12.93 5.50 7.33
C ALA A 103 -13.53 5.09 5.98
N ARG A 104 -14.83 5.27 5.81
CA ARG A 104 -15.57 4.88 4.61
C ARG A 104 -16.01 6.06 3.82
N TYR A 105 -15.74 6.08 2.52
CA TYR A 105 -16.26 7.02 1.56
C TYR A 105 -17.02 6.30 0.44
N THR A 106 -18.21 6.80 0.10
CA THR A 106 -19.00 6.33 -1.03
C THR A 106 -19.38 7.50 -1.92
N PRO A 107 -18.97 7.53 -3.21
CA PRO A 107 -19.40 8.53 -4.15
C PRO A 107 -20.94 8.60 -4.22
N LYS A 108 -21.52 9.81 -4.29
CA LYS A 108 -23.00 10.02 -4.22
C LYS A 108 -23.79 9.32 -5.31
N HIS A 109 -23.15 9.02 -6.45
CA HIS A 109 -23.81 8.31 -7.56
C HIS A 109 -23.87 6.80 -7.33
N LEU A 110 -23.18 6.25 -6.31
CA LEU A 110 -23.20 4.84 -5.95
C LEU A 110 -24.15 4.59 -4.77
N ASN A 111 -24.69 3.38 -4.71
CA ASN A 111 -25.46 2.94 -3.55
C ASN A 111 -24.50 2.32 -2.52
N ASP A 112 -24.42 2.90 -1.34
CA ASP A 112 -23.47 2.50 -0.29
C ASP A 112 -23.59 1.03 0.11
N SER A 113 -24.83 0.49 0.15
CA SER A 113 -25.06 -0.90 0.56
C SER A 113 -24.65 -1.95 -0.48
N THR A 114 -24.47 -1.57 -1.76
CA THR A 114 -24.18 -2.51 -2.87
C THR A 114 -22.92 -2.15 -3.64
N ALA A 115 -22.37 -0.96 -3.44
CA ALA A 115 -21.18 -0.51 -4.13
C ALA A 115 -20.03 -1.50 -3.97
N GLU A 116 -19.35 -1.81 -5.05
CA GLU A 116 -18.03 -2.44 -4.98
C GLU A 116 -17.05 -1.47 -4.35
N ARG A 117 -16.12 -1.98 -3.53
CA ARG A 117 -15.24 -1.15 -2.73
C ARG A 117 -13.79 -1.62 -2.85
N MET A 118 -12.89 -0.66 -2.80
CA MET A 118 -11.45 -0.88 -2.64
C MET A 118 -11.06 -0.63 -1.19
N LEU A 119 -10.26 -1.51 -0.61
CA LEU A 119 -9.54 -1.25 0.62
C LEU A 119 -8.26 -0.47 0.28
N LEU A 120 -8.04 0.66 0.96
CA LEU A 120 -6.76 1.36 0.94
C LEU A 120 -6.27 1.46 2.37
N CYS A 121 -5.12 0.87 2.68
CA CYS A 121 -4.65 0.77 4.05
C CYS A 121 -3.18 1.18 4.19
N ALA A 122 -2.80 1.54 5.42
CA ALA A 122 -1.46 1.87 5.87
C ALA A 122 -1.45 1.74 7.39
N HIS A 123 -0.28 1.57 8.03
CA HIS A 123 -0.17 1.73 9.46
C HIS A 123 0.11 3.19 9.84
N TYR A 124 -0.13 3.58 11.12
CA TYR A 124 0.10 4.95 11.59
C TYR A 124 0.96 5.04 12.84
N ASP A 125 1.17 3.93 13.57
CA ASP A 125 2.13 3.84 14.65
C ASP A 125 3.57 3.91 14.14
N THR A 126 4.55 4.00 15.03
CA THR A 126 5.96 4.07 14.67
C THR A 126 6.81 3.17 15.53
N ARG A 127 7.94 2.76 14.96
CA ARG A 127 8.95 1.95 15.62
C ARG A 127 9.41 2.56 16.94
N SER A 128 9.35 1.77 18.00
CA SER A 128 9.78 2.18 19.33
C SER A 128 11.30 2.23 19.47
N TRP A 129 12.02 1.66 18.53
CA TRP A 129 13.47 1.48 18.56
C TRP A 129 14.09 1.73 17.19
N ALA A 130 15.14 2.55 17.15
CA ALA A 130 15.93 2.73 15.92
C ALA A 130 16.95 1.59 15.77
N ASP A 131 16.45 0.36 15.75
CA ASP A 131 17.26 -0.87 15.85
C ASP A 131 18.03 -1.24 14.58
N ASN A 132 17.81 -0.51 13.48
CA ASN A 132 18.63 -0.59 12.26
C ASN A 132 19.55 0.63 12.07
N ASP A 133 19.66 1.52 13.07
CA ASP A 133 20.54 2.68 12.99
C ASP A 133 22.02 2.24 12.98
N PRO A 134 22.87 2.80 12.08
CA PRO A 134 24.28 2.45 12.03
C PRO A 134 25.09 2.84 13.29
N ASP A 135 24.60 3.79 14.11
CA ASP A 135 25.16 4.06 15.44
C ASP A 135 24.34 3.32 16.51
N GLU A 136 24.93 2.28 17.09
CA GLU A 136 24.30 1.46 18.14
C GLU A 136 23.79 2.27 19.35
N LYS A 137 24.32 3.51 19.57
CA LYS A 137 23.83 4.38 20.63
C LYS A 137 22.38 4.81 20.40
N ASN A 138 21.94 4.83 19.15
CA ASN A 138 20.60 5.22 18.76
C ASN A 138 19.60 4.05 18.83
N HIS A 139 20.04 2.80 18.99
CA HIS A 139 19.17 1.63 18.90
C HIS A 139 17.97 1.65 19.85
N LYS A 140 18.03 2.40 20.94
CA LYS A 140 16.92 2.53 21.90
C LYS A 140 16.16 3.85 21.78
N GLU A 141 16.55 4.69 20.82
CA GLU A 141 15.83 5.93 20.53
C GLU A 141 14.60 5.62 19.68
N PRO A 142 13.49 6.36 19.84
CA PRO A 142 12.31 6.21 19.04
C PRO A 142 12.52 6.69 17.60
N VAL A 143 11.84 6.08 16.65
CA VAL A 143 11.82 6.50 15.24
C VAL A 143 10.71 7.53 15.04
N MET A 144 11.00 8.62 14.31
CA MET A 144 9.98 9.63 13.96
C MET A 144 8.94 9.07 13.00
N GLY A 145 9.31 8.13 12.14
CA GLY A 145 8.41 7.43 11.24
C GLY A 145 7.77 8.36 10.19
N ALA A 146 8.57 9.19 9.54
CA ALA A 146 8.06 10.07 8.49
C ALA A 146 7.74 9.28 7.21
N ASN A 147 8.60 8.32 6.87
CA ASN A 147 8.35 7.40 5.77
C ASN A 147 7.56 6.19 6.27
N ASP A 148 7.99 5.63 7.39
CA ASP A 148 7.48 4.42 8.02
C ASP A 148 6.37 4.78 9.01
N GLY A 149 5.15 4.58 8.52
CA GLY A 149 3.85 4.91 9.01
C GLY A 149 3.25 6.18 8.43
N ALA A 150 3.89 7.36 8.51
CA ALA A 150 3.21 8.60 8.14
C ALA A 150 3.02 8.79 6.63
N SER A 151 3.90 8.26 5.78
CA SER A 151 3.83 8.45 4.32
C SER A 151 2.61 7.79 3.70
N GLY A 152 2.29 6.56 4.11
CA GLY A 152 1.12 5.83 3.62
C GLY A 152 -0.18 6.51 4.00
N VAL A 153 -0.34 6.87 5.28
CA VAL A 153 -1.51 7.63 5.77
C VAL A 153 -1.64 8.98 5.08
N ALA A 154 -0.52 9.68 4.82
CA ALA A 154 -0.55 10.97 4.13
C ALA A 154 -1.10 10.85 2.70
N VAL A 155 -0.71 9.79 1.97
CA VAL A 155 -1.28 9.49 0.65
C VAL A 155 -2.77 9.18 0.78
N MET A 156 -3.20 8.39 1.77
CA MET A 156 -4.61 8.06 2.00
C MET A 156 -5.46 9.31 2.26
N LEU A 157 -4.98 10.26 3.09
CA LEU A 157 -5.69 11.51 3.39
C LEU A 157 -5.83 12.41 2.15
N GLU A 158 -4.79 12.48 1.31
CA GLU A 158 -4.89 13.23 0.06
C GLU A 158 -5.82 12.55 -0.95
N VAL A 159 -5.82 11.23 -1.04
CA VAL A 159 -6.80 10.48 -1.84
C VAL A 159 -8.22 10.77 -1.34
N ALA A 160 -8.47 10.72 -0.02
CA ALA A 160 -9.78 11.02 0.56
C ALA A 160 -10.25 12.45 0.22
N ARG A 161 -9.36 13.43 0.30
CA ARG A 161 -9.63 14.82 -0.09
C ARG A 161 -10.05 14.91 -1.56
N LEU A 162 -9.30 14.29 -2.45
CA LEU A 162 -9.53 14.36 -3.89
C LEU A 162 -10.81 13.65 -4.32
N VAL A 163 -11.06 12.44 -3.81
CA VAL A 163 -12.29 11.70 -4.18
C VAL A 163 -13.55 12.38 -3.65
N SER A 164 -13.49 13.02 -2.48
CA SER A 164 -14.61 13.77 -1.94
C SER A 164 -14.92 15.03 -2.74
N GLN A 165 -13.90 15.68 -3.29
CA GLN A 165 -14.08 16.88 -4.13
C GLN A 165 -14.57 16.54 -5.55
N ALA A 166 -14.04 15.48 -6.15
CA ALA A 166 -14.41 15.07 -7.49
C ALA A 166 -15.74 14.29 -7.52
N ASP A 167 -16.04 13.53 -6.45
CA ASP A 167 -17.26 12.73 -6.23
C ASP A 167 -17.66 11.86 -7.43
N SER A 168 -16.67 11.30 -8.12
CA SER A 168 -16.84 10.57 -9.38
C SER A 168 -15.96 9.32 -9.51
N ALA A 169 -15.42 8.80 -8.39
CA ALA A 169 -14.72 7.52 -8.38
C ALA A 169 -15.66 6.37 -8.73
N ASN A 170 -15.15 5.35 -9.41
CA ASN A 170 -15.96 4.22 -9.91
C ASN A 170 -16.37 3.23 -8.82
N VAL A 171 -15.73 3.27 -7.66
CA VAL A 171 -15.95 2.37 -6.53
C VAL A 171 -16.02 3.15 -5.22
N GLY A 172 -16.62 2.58 -4.19
CA GLY A 172 -16.48 3.04 -2.82
C GLY A 172 -15.08 2.74 -2.28
N ILE A 173 -14.68 3.42 -1.22
CA ILE A 173 -13.36 3.24 -0.62
C ILE A 173 -13.52 3.03 0.88
N ASP A 174 -12.87 1.98 1.39
CA ASP A 174 -12.64 1.77 2.81
C ASP A 174 -11.17 2.08 3.08
N PHE A 175 -10.90 3.19 3.76
CA PHE A 175 -9.58 3.52 4.28
C PHE A 175 -9.42 2.87 5.64
N ILE A 176 -8.31 2.16 5.87
CA ILE A 176 -8.00 1.63 7.19
C ILE A 176 -6.57 2.03 7.57
N CYS A 177 -6.44 2.81 8.65
CA CYS A 177 -5.15 3.00 9.28
C CYS A 177 -5.01 1.94 10.36
N PHE A 178 -4.12 0.99 10.15
CA PHE A 178 -3.80 -0.04 11.11
C PHE A 178 -2.91 0.50 12.23
N ASP A 179 -3.00 -0.13 13.38
CA ASP A 179 -2.26 0.23 14.58
C ASP A 179 -1.41 -0.94 15.04
N ALA A 180 -0.35 -0.66 15.80
CA ALA A 180 0.55 -1.69 16.32
C ALA A 180 1.12 -2.61 15.23
N GLU A 181 1.45 -2.06 14.07
CA GLU A 181 2.19 -2.75 13.02
C GLU A 181 3.64 -2.92 13.46
N ASP A 182 4.28 -1.82 13.92
CA ASP A 182 5.72 -1.64 14.01
C ASP A 182 6.28 -1.88 15.44
N TYR A 183 5.49 -2.48 16.33
CA TYR A 183 5.95 -2.91 17.66
C TYR A 183 6.53 -4.34 17.65
N GLY A 184 7.05 -4.79 16.51
CA GLY A 184 7.65 -6.12 16.37
C GLY A 184 8.96 -6.27 17.15
N THR A 185 9.45 -7.51 17.26
CA THR A 185 10.64 -7.88 18.02
C THR A 185 11.88 -7.11 17.54
N PRO A 186 12.59 -6.35 18.40
CA PRO A 186 13.79 -5.63 18.00
C PRO A 186 14.96 -6.57 17.77
N GLN A 187 15.93 -6.14 16.96
CA GLN A 187 17.07 -6.95 16.51
C GLN A 187 17.96 -7.47 17.66
N TRP A 188 18.00 -6.78 18.81
CA TRP A 188 18.80 -7.22 19.99
C TRP A 188 18.05 -8.14 20.94
N TYR A 189 16.78 -8.50 20.64
CA TYR A 189 16.00 -9.35 21.53
C TYR A 189 16.39 -10.82 21.37
N GLU A 190 16.86 -11.45 22.45
CA GLU A 190 17.33 -12.82 22.49
C GLU A 190 16.26 -13.83 22.99
N GLY A 191 15.00 -13.41 23.05
CA GLY A 191 13.89 -14.27 23.53
C GLY A 191 13.48 -15.32 22.50
N SER A 192 12.75 -16.34 22.95
CA SER A 192 12.26 -17.46 22.12
C SER A 192 11.07 -17.09 21.20
N SER A 193 10.57 -15.88 21.27
CA SER A 193 9.37 -15.39 20.55
C SER A 193 9.70 -14.60 19.29
N VAL A 194 10.87 -14.79 18.69
CA VAL A 194 11.22 -14.16 17.42
C VAL A 194 10.47 -14.89 16.30
N THR A 195 9.27 -14.44 15.99
CA THR A 195 8.45 -14.91 14.87
C THR A 195 7.86 -13.73 14.14
N ASP A 196 7.51 -13.91 12.87
CA ASP A 196 6.82 -12.88 12.09
C ASP A 196 5.43 -12.52 12.66
N GLU A 197 4.88 -13.37 13.53
CA GLU A 197 3.60 -13.15 14.23
C GLU A 197 3.64 -12.01 15.26
N THR A 198 4.80 -11.41 15.51
CA THR A 198 4.95 -10.26 16.43
C THR A 198 4.72 -8.91 15.74
N TRP A 199 4.58 -8.89 14.42
CA TRP A 199 4.37 -7.71 13.59
C TRP A 199 2.92 -7.60 13.12
N ALA A 200 2.51 -6.45 12.62
CA ALA A 200 1.21 -6.22 11.98
C ALA A 200 0.00 -6.68 12.85
N LEU A 201 0.09 -6.44 14.16
CA LEU A 201 -0.90 -6.97 15.11
C LEU A 201 -2.29 -6.36 14.93
N GLY A 202 -2.39 -5.09 14.53
CA GLY A 202 -3.66 -4.40 14.32
C GLY A 202 -4.42 -4.93 13.10
N SER A 203 -3.73 -5.17 12.00
CA SER A 203 -4.34 -5.76 10.81
C SER A 203 -4.72 -7.21 11.03
N ALA A 204 -3.90 -7.97 11.76
CA ALA A 204 -4.24 -9.35 12.15
C ALA A 204 -5.51 -9.39 13.00
N HIS A 205 -5.68 -8.44 13.93
CA HIS A 205 -6.91 -8.29 14.70
C HIS A 205 -8.10 -7.95 13.80
N TRP A 206 -7.97 -6.93 12.95
CA TRP A 206 -9.04 -6.50 12.04
C TRP A 206 -9.46 -7.65 11.11
N ALA A 207 -8.52 -8.34 10.51
CA ALA A 207 -8.78 -9.42 9.57
C ALA A 207 -9.56 -10.58 10.23
N LYS A 208 -9.22 -10.95 11.48
CA LYS A 208 -9.96 -11.95 12.28
C LYS A 208 -11.40 -11.49 12.56
N GLN A 209 -11.59 -10.22 12.95
CA GLN A 209 -12.91 -9.66 13.21
C GLN A 209 -13.76 -9.59 11.92
N TYR A 210 -13.14 -9.19 10.79
CA TYR A 210 -13.78 -9.15 9.48
C TYR A 210 -14.24 -10.56 9.04
N ALA A 211 -13.38 -11.56 9.10
CA ALA A 211 -13.69 -12.94 8.75
C ALA A 211 -14.78 -13.54 9.64
N ALA A 212 -14.85 -13.13 10.91
CA ALA A 212 -15.88 -13.56 11.86
C ALA A 212 -17.22 -12.81 11.71
N GLY A 213 -17.32 -11.82 10.80
CA GLY A 213 -18.52 -10.98 10.66
C GLY A 213 -18.75 -10.03 11.84
N GLN A 214 -17.73 -9.73 12.63
CA GLN A 214 -17.78 -8.91 13.84
C GLN A 214 -17.41 -7.45 13.62
N THR A 215 -17.05 -7.10 12.41
CA THR A 215 -16.87 -5.71 11.94
C THR A 215 -17.84 -5.42 10.81
N GLU A 216 -18.04 -4.13 10.50
CA GLU A 216 -18.92 -3.75 9.42
C GLU A 216 -18.47 -4.41 8.12
N GLN A 217 -19.34 -5.22 7.54
CA GLN A 217 -19.08 -5.90 6.27
C GLN A 217 -19.26 -4.94 5.12
N SER A 218 -18.33 -4.97 4.19
CA SER A 218 -18.40 -4.21 2.95
C SER A 218 -18.08 -5.10 1.75
N ASN A 219 -18.54 -4.68 0.57
CA ASN A 219 -18.30 -5.42 -0.67
C ASN A 219 -16.88 -5.16 -1.19
N LEU A 220 -15.86 -5.45 -0.36
CA LEU A 220 -14.45 -5.30 -0.69
C LEU A 220 -14.06 -6.27 -1.81
N LYS A 221 -13.50 -5.77 -2.88
CA LYS A 221 -13.05 -6.57 -4.03
C LYS A 221 -11.56 -6.79 -4.04
N TYR A 222 -10.80 -5.80 -3.59
CA TYR A 222 -9.35 -5.85 -3.49
C TYR A 222 -8.84 -4.77 -2.54
N GLY A 223 -7.58 -4.90 -2.14
CA GLY A 223 -6.88 -3.95 -1.28
C GLY A 223 -5.55 -3.49 -1.86
N ILE A 224 -5.11 -2.32 -1.42
CA ILE A 224 -3.76 -1.79 -1.63
C ILE A 224 -3.28 -1.32 -0.27
N LEU A 225 -2.16 -1.87 0.19
CA LEU A 225 -1.39 -1.38 1.31
C LEU A 225 -0.37 -0.36 0.80
N LEU A 226 -0.17 0.70 1.55
CA LEU A 226 0.82 1.73 1.29
C LEU A 226 1.78 1.78 2.48
N ASP A 227 2.96 1.22 2.32
CA ASP A 227 4.01 1.30 3.33
C ASP A 227 5.28 1.91 2.76
N MET A 228 5.91 2.82 3.52
CA MET A 228 7.14 3.52 3.14
C MET A 228 7.11 4.10 1.71
N VAL A 229 6.01 4.76 1.33
CA VAL A 229 5.78 5.29 -0.03
C VAL A 229 6.27 6.73 -0.22
N GLY A 230 7.04 7.28 0.72
CA GLY A 230 7.55 8.64 0.70
C GLY A 230 9.07 8.78 0.61
N GLY A 231 9.85 7.72 0.76
CA GLY A 231 11.31 7.79 0.88
C GLY A 231 12.02 8.32 -0.37
N ILE A 232 13.07 9.13 -0.18
CA ILE A 232 13.94 9.60 -1.26
C ILE A 232 14.59 8.42 -1.97
N GLY A 233 14.44 8.34 -3.30
CA GLY A 233 15.05 7.30 -4.14
C GLY A 233 14.33 5.96 -4.13
N ALA A 234 13.23 5.82 -3.41
CA ALA A 234 12.44 4.59 -3.39
C ALA A 234 11.94 4.19 -4.79
N LYS A 235 11.93 2.89 -5.03
CA LYS A 235 11.24 2.24 -6.14
C LYS A 235 10.33 1.16 -5.56
N PHE A 236 9.27 0.83 -6.27
CA PHE A 236 8.32 -0.20 -5.89
C PHE A 236 8.54 -1.43 -6.77
N TYR A 237 8.75 -2.57 -6.16
CA TYR A 237 8.94 -3.86 -6.83
C TYR A 237 7.76 -4.77 -6.53
N TYR A 238 7.58 -5.84 -7.31
CA TYR A 238 6.58 -6.84 -6.98
C TYR A 238 6.95 -7.48 -5.64
N GLU A 239 6.19 -7.21 -4.59
CA GLU A 239 6.35 -7.85 -3.30
C GLU A 239 5.94 -9.33 -3.38
N GLY A 240 6.62 -10.22 -2.63
CA GLY A 240 6.52 -11.66 -2.80
C GLY A 240 5.15 -12.24 -2.44
N PHE A 241 4.60 -11.90 -1.27
CA PHE A 241 3.27 -12.36 -0.87
C PHE A 241 2.16 -11.74 -1.72
N SER A 242 2.32 -10.49 -2.17
CA SER A 242 1.42 -9.87 -3.14
C SER A 242 1.37 -10.65 -4.44
N LEU A 243 2.53 -11.14 -4.94
CA LEU A 243 2.57 -12.02 -6.11
C LEU A 243 1.92 -13.37 -5.86
N GLU A 244 2.06 -13.92 -4.67
CA GLU A 244 1.50 -15.22 -4.30
C GLU A 244 -0.03 -15.17 -4.21
N TYR A 245 -0.56 -14.18 -3.51
CA TYR A 245 -2.00 -14.12 -3.19
C TYR A 245 -2.81 -13.25 -4.16
N ALA A 246 -2.20 -12.23 -4.77
CA ALA A 246 -2.90 -11.21 -5.54
C ALA A 246 -2.24 -10.86 -6.89
N LYS A 247 -1.54 -11.78 -7.54
CA LYS A 247 -0.78 -11.54 -8.78
C LYS A 247 -1.54 -10.77 -9.86
N PRO A 248 -2.83 -11.05 -10.18
CA PRO A 248 -3.55 -10.26 -11.18
C PRO A 248 -3.71 -8.78 -10.76
N LEU A 249 -3.87 -8.53 -9.45
CA LEU A 249 -3.97 -7.18 -8.91
C LEU A 249 -2.61 -6.46 -8.97
N VAL A 250 -1.50 -7.14 -8.66
CA VAL A 250 -0.14 -6.59 -8.84
C VAL A 250 0.03 -6.08 -10.26
N GLN A 251 -0.29 -6.91 -11.26
CA GLN A 251 -0.19 -6.55 -12.68
C GLN A 251 -1.07 -5.33 -13.02
N LYS A 252 -2.29 -5.26 -12.47
CA LYS A 252 -3.21 -4.14 -12.65
C LYS A 252 -2.66 -2.84 -12.04
N VAL A 253 -2.10 -2.88 -10.84
CA VAL A 253 -1.51 -1.72 -10.16
C VAL A 253 -0.29 -1.18 -10.93
N TRP A 254 0.61 -2.05 -11.38
CA TRP A 254 1.79 -1.63 -12.18
C TRP A 254 1.39 -1.08 -13.56
N ALA A 255 0.36 -1.64 -14.17
CA ALA A 255 -0.20 -1.07 -15.40
C ALA A 255 -0.84 0.30 -15.15
N ALA A 256 -1.54 0.48 -14.01
CA ALA A 256 -2.10 1.77 -13.60
C ALA A 256 -1.00 2.82 -13.38
N ALA A 257 0.11 2.46 -12.71
CA ALA A 257 1.26 3.34 -12.54
C ALA A 257 1.85 3.78 -13.88
N THR A 258 1.98 2.85 -14.83
CA THR A 258 2.48 3.16 -16.18
C THR A 258 1.54 4.11 -16.90
N ALA A 259 0.22 3.87 -16.87
CA ALA A 259 -0.80 4.72 -17.50
C ALA A 259 -0.85 6.12 -16.87
N ALA A 260 -0.60 6.23 -15.57
CA ALA A 260 -0.51 7.49 -14.85
C ALA A 260 0.81 8.26 -15.09
N GLY A 261 1.79 7.67 -15.81
CA GLY A 261 3.08 8.28 -16.11
C GLY A 261 4.20 7.99 -15.10
N TYR A 262 3.96 7.09 -14.13
CA TYR A 262 4.90 6.77 -13.05
C TYR A 262 5.54 5.38 -13.16
N GLY A 263 5.50 4.74 -14.33
CA GLY A 263 6.08 3.41 -14.57
C GLY A 263 7.58 3.30 -14.20
N SER A 264 8.32 4.41 -14.18
CA SER A 264 9.73 4.43 -13.75
C SER A 264 9.93 4.22 -12.24
N TYR A 265 8.88 4.42 -11.44
CA TYR A 265 8.87 4.11 -10.00
C TYR A 265 8.47 2.66 -9.73
N PHE A 266 7.67 2.06 -10.59
CA PHE A 266 7.10 0.72 -10.45
C PHE A 266 7.86 -0.28 -11.33
N VAL A 267 8.87 -0.91 -10.74
CA VAL A 267 9.79 -1.83 -11.44
C VAL A 267 9.12 -3.20 -11.62
N CYS A 268 9.07 -3.69 -12.86
CA CYS A 268 8.48 -4.99 -13.20
C CYS A 268 9.44 -6.15 -12.87
N SER A 269 9.86 -6.24 -11.61
CA SER A 269 10.74 -7.29 -11.09
C SER A 269 10.33 -7.63 -9.68
N GLN A 270 10.58 -8.86 -9.25
CA GLN A 270 10.28 -9.30 -7.89
C GLN A 270 11.28 -8.68 -6.91
N GLY A 271 10.75 -8.15 -5.79
CA GLY A 271 11.47 -7.80 -4.57
C GLY A 271 11.51 -8.96 -3.58
N GLY A 272 11.54 -8.66 -2.30
CA GLY A 272 11.50 -9.65 -1.22
C GLY A 272 10.09 -10.16 -0.90
N TYR A 273 10.01 -11.12 0.02
CA TYR A 273 8.80 -11.43 0.77
C TYR A 273 8.83 -10.60 2.05
N ILE A 274 7.77 -9.88 2.32
CA ILE A 274 7.69 -8.93 3.44
C ILE A 274 6.47 -9.26 4.28
N THR A 275 6.68 -9.54 5.56
CA THR A 275 5.60 -9.68 6.53
C THR A 275 5.10 -8.30 6.90
N ASP A 276 3.88 -7.98 6.49
CA ASP A 276 3.25 -6.70 6.65
C ASP A 276 1.71 -6.86 6.71
N ASP A 277 0.97 -5.80 6.97
CA ASP A 277 -0.48 -5.77 7.14
C ASP A 277 -1.26 -6.50 6.05
N HIS A 278 -0.81 -6.42 4.78
CA HIS A 278 -1.46 -7.09 3.64
C HIS A 278 -1.48 -8.62 3.76
N VAL A 279 -0.57 -9.23 4.51
CA VAL A 279 -0.54 -10.69 4.70
C VAL A 279 -1.81 -11.15 5.41
N SER A 280 -2.20 -10.49 6.51
CA SER A 280 -3.44 -10.82 7.22
C SER A 280 -4.69 -10.51 6.40
N VAL A 281 -4.67 -9.43 5.60
CA VAL A 281 -5.76 -9.09 4.67
C VAL A 281 -5.96 -10.19 3.62
N ASN A 282 -4.86 -10.70 3.04
CA ASN A 282 -4.90 -11.78 2.05
C ASN A 282 -5.32 -13.11 2.66
N THR A 283 -4.67 -13.52 3.78
CA THR A 283 -4.76 -14.89 4.27
C THR A 283 -5.94 -15.13 5.23
N VAL A 284 -6.33 -14.12 6.01
CA VAL A 284 -7.37 -14.22 7.02
C VAL A 284 -8.66 -13.57 6.55
N ALA A 285 -8.63 -12.31 6.08
CA ALA A 285 -9.82 -11.65 5.55
C ALA A 285 -10.18 -12.15 4.13
N GLN A 286 -9.26 -12.84 3.44
CA GLN A 286 -9.42 -13.39 2.09
C GLN A 286 -9.75 -12.32 1.05
N ILE A 287 -9.18 -11.13 1.19
CA ILE A 287 -9.29 -10.02 0.27
C ILE A 287 -7.95 -9.90 -0.48
N PRO A 288 -7.90 -10.06 -1.83
CA PRO A 288 -6.67 -9.85 -2.57
C PRO A 288 -6.11 -8.46 -2.29
N CYS A 289 -4.93 -8.37 -1.70
CA CYS A 289 -4.28 -7.12 -1.30
C CYS A 289 -2.84 -7.07 -1.80
N VAL A 290 -2.46 -5.95 -2.40
CA VAL A 290 -1.11 -5.67 -2.88
C VAL A 290 -0.45 -4.69 -1.94
N ASP A 291 0.79 -4.97 -1.60
CA ASP A 291 1.65 -4.05 -0.89
C ASP A 291 2.47 -3.21 -1.90
N ILE A 292 2.34 -1.89 -1.81
CA ILE A 292 3.19 -0.91 -2.47
C ILE A 292 4.17 -0.41 -1.42
N ILE A 293 5.36 -1.00 -1.40
CA ILE A 293 6.40 -0.72 -0.40
C ILE A 293 7.70 -0.27 -1.05
N GLY A 294 8.37 0.69 -0.41
CA GLY A 294 9.65 1.20 -0.88
C GLY A 294 10.74 0.12 -0.84
N HIS A 295 11.45 -0.06 -1.95
CA HIS A 295 12.54 -1.05 -2.06
C HIS A 295 13.80 -0.42 -2.63
N TYR A 296 14.95 -0.74 -2.03
CA TYR A 296 16.27 -0.18 -2.31
C TYR A 296 17.30 -1.31 -2.49
N PRO A 297 17.31 -2.00 -3.63
CA PRO A 297 18.13 -3.21 -3.82
C PRO A 297 19.63 -2.98 -3.69
N ASP A 298 20.09 -1.73 -3.90
CA ASP A 298 21.49 -1.36 -3.82
C ASP A 298 21.89 -0.73 -2.46
N CYS A 299 20.97 -0.64 -1.50
CA CYS A 299 21.26 -0.10 -0.18
C CYS A 299 21.94 -1.18 0.69
N PRO A 300 23.20 -0.95 1.14
CA PRO A 300 23.95 -1.97 1.90
C PRO A 300 23.39 -2.17 3.32
N GLN A 301 22.58 -1.24 3.82
CA GLN A 301 22.06 -1.24 5.19
C GLN A 301 20.76 -2.04 5.28
N SER A 302 19.84 -1.80 4.37
CA SER A 302 18.56 -2.50 4.31
C SER A 302 17.92 -2.35 2.93
N ASN A 303 17.26 -3.41 2.44
CA ASN A 303 16.42 -3.31 1.25
C ASN A 303 15.23 -2.35 1.42
N PHE A 304 14.89 -1.96 2.65
CA PHE A 304 13.88 -0.93 2.97
C PHE A 304 14.45 0.50 2.89
N GLY A 305 15.76 0.63 2.64
CA GLY A 305 16.44 1.92 2.48
C GLY A 305 17.26 2.36 3.69
N PRO A 306 17.97 3.49 3.53
CA PRO A 306 18.97 3.91 4.53
C PRO A 306 18.36 4.53 5.80
N THR A 307 17.07 4.83 5.80
CA THR A 307 16.39 5.48 6.94
C THR A 307 15.49 4.53 7.72
N TRP A 308 15.23 3.33 7.17
CA TRP A 308 14.35 2.35 7.80
C TRP A 308 14.85 1.96 9.19
N HIS A 309 13.99 2.12 10.19
CA HIS A 309 14.26 1.86 11.62
C HIS A 309 15.52 2.58 12.13
N THR A 310 15.68 3.83 11.71
CA THR A 310 16.76 4.72 12.18
C THR A 310 16.20 6.05 12.69
N VAL A 311 17.01 6.79 13.45
CA VAL A 311 16.67 8.17 13.88
C VAL A 311 16.55 9.14 12.70
N ASN A 312 16.95 8.72 11.50
CA ASN A 312 16.93 9.52 10.28
C ASN A 312 15.63 9.35 9.46
N ASP A 313 14.66 8.56 9.91
CA ASP A 313 13.35 8.54 9.27
C ASP A 313 12.54 9.80 9.63
N THR A 314 12.94 10.90 9.03
CA THR A 314 12.42 12.26 9.27
C THR A 314 11.93 12.90 7.98
N MET A 315 11.21 14.03 8.09
CA MET A 315 10.68 14.80 6.95
C MET A 315 11.75 15.24 5.94
N GLU A 316 13.03 15.33 6.34
CA GLU A 316 14.15 15.68 5.46
C GLU A 316 14.40 14.58 4.40
N ASN A 317 13.99 13.35 4.69
CA ASN A 317 14.16 12.18 3.82
C ASN A 317 12.88 11.80 3.05
N ILE A 318 11.86 12.68 3.06
CA ILE A 318 10.62 12.48 2.29
C ILE A 318 10.70 13.18 0.93
N SER A 319 10.43 12.42 -0.14
CA SER A 319 10.33 12.88 -1.54
C SER A 319 8.86 13.10 -1.91
N LYS A 320 8.56 14.32 -2.36
CA LYS A 320 7.25 14.64 -2.94
C LYS A 320 6.98 13.83 -4.22
N GLU A 321 8.02 13.56 -5.00
CA GLU A 321 7.91 12.79 -6.25
C GLU A 321 7.54 11.33 -5.97
N THR A 322 8.06 10.73 -4.89
CA THR A 322 7.71 9.37 -4.50
C THR A 322 6.26 9.29 -4.00
N LEU A 323 5.84 10.24 -3.13
CA LEU A 323 4.45 10.38 -2.70
C LEU A 323 3.50 10.56 -3.90
N GLN A 324 3.89 11.39 -4.88
CA GLN A 324 3.14 11.61 -6.11
C GLN A 324 2.96 10.33 -6.91
N ALA A 325 4.03 9.55 -7.07
CA ALA A 325 4.00 8.31 -7.84
C ALA A 325 3.04 7.28 -7.24
N ALA A 326 3.11 7.07 -5.93
CA ALA A 326 2.21 6.17 -5.22
C ALA A 326 0.77 6.68 -5.26
N GLY A 327 0.55 7.94 -4.90
CA GLY A 327 -0.79 8.52 -4.80
C GLY A 327 -1.50 8.62 -6.16
N GLN A 328 -0.82 9.05 -7.22
CA GLN A 328 -1.44 9.10 -8.56
C GLN A 328 -1.76 7.70 -9.09
N THR A 329 -0.97 6.68 -8.72
CA THR A 329 -1.28 5.29 -9.07
C THR A 329 -2.57 4.82 -8.40
N VAL A 330 -2.79 5.14 -7.13
CA VAL A 330 -4.04 4.86 -6.42
C VAL A 330 -5.22 5.58 -7.08
N ILE A 331 -5.08 6.86 -7.41
CA ILE A 331 -6.11 7.62 -8.14
C ILE A 331 -6.44 6.93 -9.47
N GLN A 332 -5.43 6.51 -10.24
CA GLN A 332 -5.65 5.79 -11.49
C GLN A 332 -6.48 4.52 -11.29
N MET A 333 -6.27 3.78 -10.21
CA MET A 333 -7.04 2.57 -9.88
C MET A 333 -8.51 2.85 -9.53
N LEU A 334 -8.80 4.01 -8.95
CA LEU A 334 -10.15 4.40 -8.53
C LEU A 334 -11.03 4.91 -9.69
N TYR A 335 -10.42 5.37 -10.78
CA TYR A 335 -11.11 6.02 -11.89
C TYR A 335 -11.06 5.20 -13.20
N LYS A 336 -10.49 3.99 -13.16
CA LYS A 336 -10.44 3.02 -14.28
C LYS A 336 -10.92 1.65 -13.84
#